data_222db1f67c192e968d12d84eb40796b4
#
_entry.id   222db1f67c192e968d12d84eb40796b4
#
_cell.length_a   1.000
_cell.length_b   1.000
_cell.length_c   1.000
_cell.angle_alpha   90.00
_cell.angle_beta   90.00
_cell.angle_gamma   90.00
#
_symmetry.space_group_name_H-M   'P 1'
#
loop_
_entity.id
_entity.type
_entity.pdbx_description
1 polymer ?
#
loop_
_entity_poly.entity_id
_entity_poly.type
_entity_poly.pdbx_seq_one_letter_code
_entity_poly.pdbx_strand_id
1 'polypeptide(L)'
;MVRKLKGANASKGGNQQDIIRQAQAMQQEMLKIQDGLKDKFVETSVAGGGITVKANGQKQLVDLSISMDVLKDAVEEGDASIVSDLIIKAVNEILEKAEEMAEKEMEVVTGRVCIPGLF
;
A
#
# COMPACT_ATOMS: atom_id res chain seq x y z
N MET A 1 52.02 -10.41 -8.22
CA MET A 1 51.65 -10.57 -7.97
C MET A 1 50.57 -10.40 -7.56
N VAL A 2 50.09 -10.81 -7.29
CA VAL A 2 49.01 -10.82 -6.86
C VAL A 2 48.63 -9.69 -6.25
N ARG A 3 49.33 -8.95 -5.84
CA ARG A 3 48.99 -7.94 -5.26
C ARG A 3 48.44 -7.02 -5.96
N LYS A 4 48.65 -6.81 -7.04
CA LYS A 4 48.20 -5.94 -7.79
C LYS A 4 46.89 -6.09 -7.94
N LEU A 5 46.44 -7.13 -8.00
CA LEU A 5 45.20 -7.36 -8.08
C LEU A 5 44.56 -6.74 -7.01
N LYS A 6 45.20 -6.48 -6.03
CA LYS A 6 44.73 -5.84 -5.05
C LYS A 6 44.16 -4.58 -5.29
N GLY A 7 44.63 -3.73 -6.05
CA GLY A 7 44.08 -2.46 -6.37
C GLY A 7 42.71 -2.60 -6.97
N ALA A 8 42.60 -3.49 -7.89
CA ALA A 8 41.33 -3.71 -8.53
C ALA A 8 40.32 -4.23 -7.55
N ASN A 9 40.74 -5.07 -6.65
CA ASN A 9 39.83 -5.60 -5.69
C ASN A 9 39.33 -4.53 -4.76
N ALA A 10 40.16 -3.60 -4.41
CA ALA A 10 39.73 -2.53 -3.53
C ALA A 10 38.64 -1.72 -4.19
N SER A 11 38.75 -1.50 -5.48
CA SER A 11 37.79 -0.78 -6.22
C SER A 11 36.48 -1.53 -6.20
N LYS A 12 36.51 -2.82 -6.41
CA LYS A 12 35.33 -3.58 -6.39
C LYS A 12 34.73 -3.57 -5.01
N GLY A 13 35.53 -3.65 -3.98
CA GLY A 13 35.01 -3.59 -2.62
C GLY A 13 34.28 -2.31 -2.37
N GLY A 14 34.77 -1.20 -2.87
CA GLY A 14 34.11 0.07 -2.72
C GLY A 14 32.78 0.08 -3.40
N ASN A 15 32.69 -0.45 -4.61
CA ASN A 15 31.45 -0.50 -5.33
C ASN A 15 30.42 -1.39 -4.62
N GLN A 16 30.87 -2.49 -4.08
CA GLN A 16 29.98 -3.38 -3.36
C GLN A 16 29.44 -2.72 -2.11
N GLN A 17 30.26 -1.96 -1.42
CA GLN A 17 29.83 -1.28 -0.23
C GLN A 17 28.82 -0.19 -0.59
N ASP A 18 29.01 0.48 -1.71
CA ASP A 18 28.08 1.51 -2.14
C ASP A 18 26.73 0.88 -2.49
N ILE A 19 26.75 -0.27 -3.15
CA ILE A 19 25.54 -0.96 -3.51
C ILE A 19 24.80 -1.41 -2.24
N ILE A 20 25.52 -1.91 -1.27
CA ILE A 20 24.93 -2.35 0.00
C ILE A 20 24.31 -1.16 0.72
N ARG A 21 24.99 -0.02 0.73
CA ARG A 21 24.45 1.16 1.37
C ARG A 21 23.19 1.64 0.68
N GLN A 22 23.17 1.60 -0.65
CA GLN A 22 22.00 2.01 -1.40
C GLN A 22 20.83 1.07 -1.11
N ALA A 23 21.11 -0.22 -1.04
CA ALA A 23 20.07 -1.19 -0.75
C ALA A 23 19.52 -0.99 0.66
N GLN A 24 20.39 -0.71 1.61
CA GLN A 24 19.98 -0.47 2.99
C GLN A 24 19.15 0.82 3.10
N ALA A 25 19.60 1.88 2.41
CA ALA A 25 18.88 3.14 2.42
C ALA A 25 17.50 2.97 1.81
N MET A 26 17.40 2.24 0.71
CA MET A 26 16.15 1.98 0.05
C MET A 26 15.22 1.18 0.96
N GLN A 27 15.76 0.16 1.62
CA GLN A 27 14.99 -0.64 2.53
C GLN A 27 14.45 0.20 3.69
N GLN A 28 15.26 1.08 4.22
CA GLN A 28 14.83 1.97 5.30
C GLN A 28 13.74 2.91 4.83
N GLU A 29 13.86 3.44 3.60
CA GLU A 29 12.82 4.29 3.05
C GLU A 29 11.53 3.52 2.86
N MET A 30 11.61 2.29 2.37
CA MET A 30 10.43 1.46 2.19
C MET A 30 9.75 1.18 3.51
N LEU A 31 10.52 0.91 4.56
CA LEU A 31 9.97 0.67 5.88
C LEU A 31 9.30 1.93 6.44
N LYS A 32 9.90 3.09 6.18
CA LYS A 32 9.32 4.34 6.60
C LYS A 32 8.00 4.59 5.90
N ILE A 33 7.96 4.33 4.61
CA ILE A 33 6.74 4.51 3.83
C ILE A 33 5.67 3.54 4.31
N GLN A 34 6.01 2.28 4.52
CA GLN A 34 5.06 1.30 5.01
C GLN A 34 4.53 1.68 6.39
N ASP A 35 5.40 2.15 7.27
CA ASP A 35 4.98 2.58 8.59
C ASP A 35 4.07 3.82 8.49
N GLY A 36 4.39 4.73 7.59
CA GLY A 36 3.59 5.93 7.39
C GLY A 36 2.23 5.65 6.76
N LEU A 37 2.07 4.52 6.09
CA LEU A 37 0.80 4.17 5.47
C LEU A 37 -0.31 3.97 6.50
N LYS A 38 0.02 3.65 7.72
CA LYS A 38 -1.00 3.48 8.76
C LYS A 38 -1.71 4.80 9.06
N ASP A 39 -1.07 5.93 8.74
CA ASP A 39 -1.64 7.25 8.97
C ASP A 39 -2.19 7.89 7.69
N LYS A 40 -2.22 7.14 6.60
CA LYS A 40 -2.80 7.58 5.34
C LYS A 40 -4.07 6.81 5.09
N PHE A 41 -5.11 7.52 4.66
CA PHE A 41 -6.42 6.93 4.58
C PHE A 41 -7.03 7.04 3.19
N VAL A 42 -7.85 6.05 2.86
CA VAL A 42 -8.69 6.08 1.66
C VAL A 42 -10.12 5.84 2.11
N GLU A 43 -11.05 6.31 1.32
CA GLU A 43 -12.46 6.19 1.64
C GLU A 43 -13.24 5.82 0.40
N THR A 44 -14.28 5.04 0.55
CA THR A 44 -15.17 4.73 -0.55
C THR A 44 -16.60 4.58 -0.05
N SER A 45 -17.56 4.76 -0.94
CA SER A 45 -18.96 4.58 -0.63
C SER A 45 -19.62 3.72 -1.69
N VAL A 46 -20.59 2.94 -1.28
CA VAL A 46 -21.40 2.14 -2.19
C VAL A 46 -22.87 2.42 -1.91
N ALA A 47 -23.74 1.97 -2.79
CA ALA A 47 -25.18 2.17 -2.66
C ALA A 47 -25.56 3.65 -2.51
N GLY A 48 -24.94 4.52 -3.32
CA GLY A 48 -25.27 5.94 -3.31
C GLY A 48 -24.97 6.62 -1.98
N GLY A 49 -23.95 6.17 -1.27
CA GLY A 49 -23.60 6.70 0.04
C GLY A 49 -24.21 5.93 1.18
N GLY A 50 -24.91 4.84 0.88
CA GLY A 50 -25.56 4.02 1.92
C GLY A 50 -24.56 3.33 2.83
N ILE A 51 -23.42 2.96 2.31
CA ILE A 51 -22.35 2.39 3.13
C ILE A 51 -21.06 3.11 2.77
N THR A 52 -20.38 3.63 3.77
CA THR A 52 -19.12 4.33 3.60
C THR A 52 -18.07 3.61 4.45
N VAL A 53 -16.92 3.31 3.87
CA VAL A 53 -15.82 2.68 4.59
C VAL A 53 -14.57 3.48 4.42
N LYS A 54 -13.71 3.39 5.42
CA LYS A 54 -12.44 4.07 5.44
C LYS A 54 -11.37 3.08 5.88
N ALA A 55 -10.25 3.08 5.21
CA ALA A 55 -9.15 2.19 5.53
C ALA A 55 -7.84 2.96 5.47
N ASN A 56 -6.82 2.43 6.15
CA ASN A 56 -5.50 3.02 6.05
C ASN A 56 -4.71 2.31 4.94
N GLY A 57 -3.52 2.81 4.67
CA GLY A 57 -2.68 2.24 3.63
C GLY A 57 -2.13 0.86 3.94
N GLN A 58 -2.29 0.39 5.17
CA GLN A 58 -1.90 -0.97 5.56
C GLN A 58 -3.07 -1.94 5.44
N LYS A 59 -4.12 -1.53 4.72
CA LYS A 59 -5.30 -2.35 4.46
C LYS A 59 -6.08 -2.70 5.71
N GLN A 60 -6.07 -1.81 6.69
CA GLN A 60 -6.88 -1.99 7.89
C GLN A 60 -8.09 -1.08 7.80
N LEU A 61 -9.26 -1.64 8.04
CA LEU A 61 -10.47 -0.83 8.09
C LEU A 61 -10.46 -0.04 9.38
N VAL A 62 -10.67 1.26 9.29
CA VAL A 62 -10.67 2.14 10.46
C VAL A 62 -12.05 2.69 10.75
N ASP A 63 -12.94 2.67 9.78
CA ASP A 63 -14.30 3.13 9.99
C ASP A 63 -15.25 2.50 8.97
N LEU A 64 -16.47 2.29 9.38
CA LEU A 64 -17.53 1.77 8.52
C LEU A 64 -18.85 2.35 8.99
N SER A 65 -19.56 3.00 8.08
CA SER A 65 -20.85 3.61 8.38
C SER A 65 -21.92 3.01 7.50
N ILE A 66 -23.07 2.71 8.08
CA ILE A 66 -24.21 2.18 7.34
C ILE A 66 -25.36 3.15 7.56
N SER A 67 -25.99 3.62 6.47
CA SER A 67 -27.09 4.56 6.60
C SER A 67 -28.33 3.85 7.11
N MET A 68 -29.18 4.59 7.76
CA MET A 68 -30.46 4.03 8.24
C MET A 68 -31.34 3.58 7.09
N ASP A 69 -31.22 4.22 5.94
CA ASP A 69 -32.03 3.85 4.78
C ASP A 69 -31.70 2.44 4.29
N VAL A 70 -30.43 2.09 4.28
CA VAL A 70 -30.02 0.73 3.90
C VAL A 70 -30.56 -0.28 4.89
N LEU A 71 -30.49 0.04 6.18
CA LEU A 71 -31.02 -0.86 7.22
C LEU A 71 -32.52 -1.01 7.11
N LYS A 72 -33.24 0.08 6.83
CA LYS A 72 -34.67 0.02 6.67
C LYS A 72 -35.07 -0.84 5.49
N ASP A 73 -34.38 -0.67 4.37
CA ASP A 73 -34.66 -1.46 3.19
C ASP A 73 -34.47 -2.95 3.47
N ALA A 74 -33.41 -3.31 4.18
CA ALA A 74 -33.13 -4.69 4.51
C ALA A 74 -34.22 -5.26 5.42
N VAL A 75 -34.69 -4.48 6.39
CA VAL A 75 -35.74 -4.90 7.29
C VAL A 75 -37.05 -5.06 6.55
N GLU A 76 -37.40 -4.11 5.69
CA GLU A 76 -38.62 -4.16 4.91
C GLU A 76 -38.68 -5.36 3.99
N GLU A 77 -37.55 -5.73 3.40
CA GLU A 77 -37.49 -6.87 2.53
C GLU A 77 -37.26 -8.16 3.29
N GLY A 78 -36.98 -8.08 4.58
CA GLY A 78 -36.74 -9.27 5.40
C GLY A 78 -35.48 -9.98 4.98
N ASP A 79 -34.51 -9.28 4.41
CA ASP A 79 -33.32 -9.90 3.86
C ASP A 79 -32.06 -9.17 4.32
N ALA A 80 -31.40 -9.73 5.31
CA ALA A 80 -30.17 -9.16 5.84
C ALA A 80 -29.00 -9.26 4.86
N SER A 81 -29.12 -10.12 3.84
CA SER A 81 -28.03 -10.27 2.88
C SER A 81 -27.83 -9.02 2.04
N ILE A 82 -28.84 -8.15 1.96
CA ILE A 82 -28.71 -6.87 1.27
C ILE A 82 -27.58 -6.07 1.91
N VAL A 83 -27.54 -6.03 3.25
CA VAL A 83 -26.50 -5.31 3.97
C VAL A 83 -25.16 -6.01 3.82
N SER A 84 -25.15 -7.34 3.96
CA SER A 84 -23.92 -8.12 3.87
C SER A 84 -23.27 -7.96 2.51
N ASP A 85 -24.04 -8.02 1.45
CA ASP A 85 -23.51 -7.91 0.09
C ASP A 85 -22.92 -6.52 -0.16
N LEU A 86 -23.58 -5.49 0.35
CA LEU A 86 -23.07 -4.12 0.20
C LEU A 86 -21.80 -3.92 1.00
N ILE A 87 -21.71 -4.52 2.18
CA ILE A 87 -20.50 -4.44 2.99
C ILE A 87 -19.35 -5.14 2.28
N ILE A 88 -19.58 -6.31 1.72
CA ILE A 88 -18.56 -7.05 0.99
C ILE A 88 -18.05 -6.20 -0.19
N LYS A 89 -18.97 -5.59 -0.92
CA LYS A 89 -18.60 -4.76 -2.05
C LYS A 89 -17.76 -3.56 -1.59
N ALA A 90 -18.19 -2.89 -0.52
CA ALA A 90 -17.48 -1.73 0.01
C ALA A 90 -16.07 -2.12 0.50
N VAL A 91 -15.97 -3.23 1.21
CA VAL A 91 -14.69 -3.69 1.74
C VAL A 91 -13.73 -4.03 0.60
N ASN A 92 -14.21 -4.74 -0.41
CA ASN A 92 -13.36 -5.10 -1.54
C ASN A 92 -12.88 -3.87 -2.29
N GLU A 93 -13.73 -2.87 -2.48
CA GLU A 93 -13.33 -1.64 -3.13
C GLU A 93 -12.31 -0.87 -2.32
N ILE A 94 -12.50 -0.79 -0.99
CA ILE A 94 -11.59 -0.01 -0.16
C ILE A 94 -10.23 -0.69 -0.09
N LEU A 95 -10.18 -2.02 -0.09
CA LEU A 95 -8.92 -2.75 -0.07
C LEU A 95 -8.13 -2.51 -1.36
N GLU A 96 -8.82 -2.45 -2.50
CA GLU A 96 -8.18 -2.11 -3.76
C GLU A 96 -7.61 -0.70 -3.73
N LYS A 97 -8.37 0.25 -3.21
CA LYS A 97 -7.90 1.63 -3.11
C LYS A 97 -6.71 1.76 -2.19
N ALA A 98 -6.72 1.03 -1.07
CA ALA A 98 -5.60 1.04 -0.14
C ALA A 98 -4.36 0.46 -0.80
N GLU A 99 -4.52 -0.60 -1.58
CA GLU A 99 -3.41 -1.21 -2.27
C GLU A 99 -2.83 -0.27 -3.33
N GLU A 100 -3.67 0.39 -4.11
CA GLU A 100 -3.23 1.36 -5.09
C GLU A 100 -2.48 2.52 -4.44
N MET A 101 -2.99 3.00 -3.31
CA MET A 101 -2.32 4.08 -2.59
C MET A 101 -0.95 3.62 -2.11
N ALA A 102 -0.86 2.42 -1.55
CA ALA A 102 0.41 1.88 -1.07
C ALA A 102 1.40 1.74 -2.21
N GLU A 103 0.95 1.24 -3.36
CA GLU A 103 1.80 1.11 -4.53
C GLU A 103 2.34 2.45 -5.00
N LYS A 104 1.49 3.47 -5.03
CA LYS A 104 1.91 4.79 -5.44
C LYS A 104 2.94 5.38 -4.49
N GLU A 105 2.76 5.16 -3.19
CA GLU A 105 3.73 5.64 -2.22
C GLU A 105 5.07 4.93 -2.36
N MET A 106 5.04 3.65 -2.68
CA MET A 106 6.26 2.88 -2.88
C MET A 106 6.96 3.24 -4.19
N GLU A 107 6.22 3.72 -5.19
CA GLU A 107 6.81 4.14 -6.45
C GLU A 107 7.82 5.25 -6.27
N VAL A 108 7.68 6.06 -5.23
CA VAL A 108 8.63 7.13 -4.96
C VAL A 108 10.01 6.52 -4.77
N VAL A 109 10.10 5.39 -4.07
CA VAL A 109 11.37 4.73 -3.83
C VAL A 109 11.82 3.96 -5.06
N THR A 110 10.93 3.14 -5.62
CA THR A 110 11.29 2.32 -6.79
C THR A 110 11.64 3.19 -8.00
N GLY A 111 10.94 4.31 -8.15
CA GLY A 111 11.22 5.23 -9.24
C GLY A 111 12.61 5.86 -9.13
N ARG A 112 13.06 6.13 -7.90
CA ARG A 112 14.37 6.71 -7.70
C ARG A 112 15.50 5.73 -7.95
N VAL A 113 15.25 4.46 -7.76
CA VAL A 113 16.27 3.46 -7.97
C VAL A 113 16.11 2.74 -9.29
N CYS A 114 15.22 3.21 -10.13
CA CYS A 114 15.02 2.63 -11.43
C CYS A 114 16.28 2.88 -12.24
N ILE A 115 16.87 1.86 -12.77
CA ILE A 115 18.09 1.96 -13.52
C ILE A 115 17.77 1.80 -14.99
N PRO A 116 18.15 2.74 -15.83
CA PRO A 116 17.90 2.63 -17.24
C PRO A 116 18.60 1.37 -17.73
N GLY A 117 18.02 0.57 -18.43
CA GLY A 117 18.60 -0.64 -18.89
C GLY A 117 18.07 -1.88 -18.18
N LEU A 118 17.49 -1.68 -17.02
CA LEU A 118 16.86 -2.78 -16.32
C LEU A 118 15.40 -2.87 -16.73
N PHE A 119 14.88 -1.83 -17.26
CA PHE A 119 13.46 -1.77 -17.63
C PHE A 119 13.24 -1.36 -19.07
#